data_8a50b4e1ec4b12a92cdaabad2b6cebf6
#
_entry.id   8a50b4e1ec4b12a92cdaabad2b6cebf6
#
_cell.length_a   1.000
_cell.length_b   1.000
_cell.length_c   1.000
_cell.angle_alpha   90.00
_cell.angle_beta   90.00
_cell.angle_gamma   90.00
#
_symmetry.space_group_name_H-M   'P 1'
#
loop_
_entity.id
_entity.type
_entity.pdbx_description
1 polymer ?
#
loop_
_entity_poly.entity_id
_entity_poly.type
_entity_poly.pdbx_seq_one_letter_code
_entity_poly.pdbx_strand_id
1 'polypeptide(L)'
;MKAIILAAGKGSNLNPFSNTRPIPMISIAGKTLLDNSLCQLKNAGINDVYIIVGHHKEKIQEFVAEKSDSGMNIHCLEQEKNNGIGDAILQVKEKISPGEYFLLIYGDTLTDENIYSKAQQSFHSFKCPVASICLPPSNESFGNVFLNAQMKITKIIEKPKGSDLGNYVLAGVFVLPESFFALLKTNKASMEKSLQTMVKEGDLMASMWENEWLDIVYPWEILQANKIVLDSWGKSSIAKSAVMETNVTMQGVVNIEENVVIKAGAVLEGPCSIGKGSYIGNNSLIRSYTSIGSNCSVGYGVELKNCVVFDKSGIGRLSFIGDSVIGENVDIGAGCMTVNRNTNWEIIQVKNGKTNLPTNMKKLGAFVGDGVVIGAGNTIQPGTVVFPGEIFPACYSVVHKN
;
A
#
# COMPACT_ATOMS: atom_id res chain seq x y z
N MET A 1 -1.18 -18.52 18.00
CA MET A 1 -1.43 -17.05 18.04
C MET A 1 -2.35 -16.70 16.88
N LYS A 2 -3.39 -15.89 17.11
CA LYS A 2 -4.29 -15.39 16.07
C LYS A 2 -3.84 -14.00 15.63
N ALA A 3 -4.13 -13.61 14.40
CA ALA A 3 -3.87 -12.27 13.90
C ALA A 3 -5.16 -11.46 13.70
N ILE A 4 -5.08 -10.17 13.96
CA ILE A 4 -6.16 -9.19 13.72
C ILE A 4 -5.61 -8.12 12.77
N ILE A 5 -6.23 -7.97 11.60
CA ILE A 5 -5.88 -6.96 10.62
C ILE A 5 -6.96 -5.86 10.62
N LEU A 6 -6.56 -4.63 10.82
CA LEU A 6 -7.46 -3.48 10.79
C LEU A 6 -7.59 -2.96 9.35
N ALA A 7 -8.77 -3.11 8.77
CA ALA A 7 -9.07 -2.80 7.38
C ALA A 7 -10.38 -2.00 7.19
N ALA A 8 -10.91 -1.40 8.28
CA ALA A 8 -12.21 -0.71 8.24
C ALA A 8 -12.13 0.78 7.88
N GLY A 9 -10.93 1.36 7.85
CA GLY A 9 -10.71 2.79 7.66
C GLY A 9 -11.11 3.30 6.26
N LYS A 10 -11.59 4.54 6.17
CA LYS A 10 -11.96 5.18 4.90
C LYS A 10 -10.77 5.57 4.02
N GLY A 11 -9.61 5.86 4.61
CA GLY A 11 -8.41 6.22 3.86
C GLY A 11 -8.55 7.47 2.99
N SER A 12 -9.30 8.49 3.44
CA SER A 12 -9.65 9.66 2.61
C SER A 12 -8.46 10.47 2.08
N ASN A 13 -7.29 10.32 2.66
CA ASN A 13 -6.08 10.95 2.15
C ASN A 13 -5.49 10.21 0.92
N LEU A 14 -5.88 8.96 0.68
CA LEU A 14 -5.44 8.14 -0.44
C LEU A 14 -6.31 8.34 -1.71
N ASN A 15 -7.23 9.32 -1.70
CA ASN A 15 -7.98 9.66 -2.91
C ASN A 15 -7.03 9.90 -4.10
N PRO A 16 -7.40 9.42 -5.31
CA PRO A 16 -8.73 8.95 -5.71
C PRO A 16 -8.99 7.46 -5.49
N PHE A 17 -8.01 6.67 -5.04
CA PHE A 17 -8.08 5.21 -5.01
C PHE A 17 -8.96 4.67 -3.88
N SER A 18 -8.98 5.34 -2.73
CA SER A 18 -9.85 4.96 -1.61
C SER A 18 -11.35 5.24 -1.84
N ASN A 19 -11.70 5.92 -2.94
CA ASN A 19 -13.10 6.08 -3.34
C ASN A 19 -13.77 4.80 -3.82
N THR A 20 -12.98 3.80 -4.24
CA THR A 20 -13.48 2.57 -4.88
C THR A 20 -13.01 1.29 -4.20
N ARG A 21 -12.05 1.39 -3.28
CA ARG A 21 -11.50 0.24 -2.54
C ARG A 21 -10.92 0.64 -1.19
N PRO A 22 -10.87 -0.25 -0.19
CA PRO A 22 -10.17 0.03 1.06
C PRO A 22 -8.64 -0.04 0.85
N ILE A 23 -7.86 0.65 1.70
CA ILE A 23 -6.39 0.71 1.57
C ILE A 23 -5.73 -0.69 1.44
N PRO A 24 -6.11 -1.71 2.23
CA PRO A 24 -5.51 -3.03 2.11
C PRO A 24 -5.69 -3.70 0.74
N MET A 25 -6.60 -3.19 -0.09
CA MET A 25 -6.86 -3.67 -1.46
C MET A 25 -6.12 -2.86 -2.54
N ILE A 26 -5.23 -1.96 -2.16
CA ILE A 26 -4.31 -1.30 -3.11
C ILE A 26 -3.31 -2.33 -3.65
N SER A 27 -3.20 -2.37 -4.97
CA SER A 27 -2.27 -3.27 -5.67
C SER A 27 -0.87 -2.67 -5.77
N ILE A 28 0.12 -3.43 -5.33
CA ILE A 28 1.55 -3.09 -5.38
C ILE A 28 2.28 -4.23 -6.08
N ALA A 29 2.91 -3.97 -7.19
CA ALA A 29 3.65 -4.97 -7.97
C ALA A 29 2.83 -6.26 -8.25
N GLY A 30 1.54 -6.10 -8.59
CA GLY A 30 0.63 -7.21 -8.92
C GLY A 30 -0.04 -7.89 -7.73
N LYS A 31 0.22 -7.47 -6.46
CA LYS A 31 -0.43 -8.02 -5.27
C LYS A 31 -1.04 -6.92 -4.41
N THR A 32 -2.16 -7.20 -3.75
CA THR A 32 -2.72 -6.25 -2.78
C THR A 32 -1.88 -6.22 -1.50
N LEU A 33 -1.96 -5.11 -0.74
CA LEU A 33 -1.34 -5.04 0.59
C LEU A 33 -1.84 -6.16 1.50
N LEU A 34 -3.12 -6.48 1.41
CA LEU A 34 -3.71 -7.57 2.19
C LEU A 34 -3.12 -8.92 1.80
N ASP A 35 -2.91 -9.18 0.51
CA ASP A 35 -2.28 -10.42 0.05
C ASP A 35 -0.83 -10.55 0.56
N ASN A 36 -0.08 -9.46 0.55
CA ASN A 36 1.26 -9.41 1.13
C ASN A 36 1.23 -9.72 2.64
N SER A 37 0.31 -9.11 3.39
CA SER A 37 0.16 -9.36 4.83
C SER A 37 -0.22 -10.81 5.11
N LEU A 38 -1.16 -11.39 4.37
CA LEU A 38 -1.57 -12.80 4.53
C LEU A 38 -0.42 -13.77 4.19
N CYS A 39 0.35 -13.47 3.15
CA CYS A 39 1.53 -14.27 2.78
C CYS A 39 2.59 -14.24 3.89
N GLN A 40 2.89 -13.09 4.46
CA GLN A 40 3.84 -12.94 5.57
C GLN A 40 3.32 -13.65 6.84
N LEU A 41 2.01 -13.54 7.15
CA LEU A 41 1.40 -14.24 8.28
C LEU A 41 1.50 -15.76 8.14
N LYS A 42 1.19 -16.29 6.97
CA LYS A 42 1.34 -17.71 6.66
C LYS A 42 2.79 -18.18 6.86
N ASN A 43 3.75 -17.41 6.37
CA ASN A 43 5.18 -17.69 6.54
C ASN A 43 5.63 -17.59 8.01
N ALA A 44 4.94 -16.80 8.84
CA ALA A 44 5.13 -16.72 10.28
C ALA A 44 4.41 -17.84 11.07
N GLY A 45 3.73 -18.77 10.37
CA GLY A 45 2.97 -19.87 10.99
C GLY A 45 1.65 -19.42 11.62
N ILE A 46 1.12 -18.25 11.25
CA ILE A 46 -0.16 -17.73 11.74
C ILE A 46 -1.23 -17.98 10.68
N ASN A 47 -2.14 -18.90 10.95
CA ASN A 47 -3.16 -19.33 10.00
C ASN A 47 -4.58 -18.86 10.37
N ASP A 48 -4.83 -18.45 11.60
CA ASP A 48 -6.12 -17.91 12.05
C ASP A 48 -6.07 -16.39 12.03
N VAL A 49 -6.80 -15.78 11.07
CA VAL A 49 -6.77 -14.34 10.80
C VAL A 49 -8.17 -13.74 10.85
N TYR A 50 -8.33 -12.69 11.62
CA TYR A 50 -9.55 -11.87 11.69
C TYR A 50 -9.28 -10.52 11.02
N ILE A 51 -10.02 -10.21 9.97
CA ILE A 51 -9.93 -8.93 9.26
C ILE A 51 -11.13 -8.08 9.65
N ILE A 52 -10.88 -6.93 10.25
CA ILE A 52 -11.93 -5.98 10.61
C ILE A 52 -12.21 -5.12 9.40
N VAL A 53 -13.37 -5.31 8.80
CA VAL A 53 -13.80 -4.65 7.57
C VAL A 53 -14.83 -3.55 7.84
N GLY A 54 -14.89 -2.57 6.94
CA GLY A 54 -15.86 -1.44 7.05
C GLY A 54 -16.07 -0.79 5.68
N HIS A 55 -15.35 0.27 5.38
CA HIS A 55 -15.42 0.96 4.09
C HIS A 55 -15.08 0.03 2.94
N HIS A 56 -15.97 -0.09 1.94
CA HIS A 56 -15.85 -1.04 0.81
C HIS A 56 -15.55 -2.48 1.24
N LYS A 57 -16.22 -2.95 2.31
CA LYS A 57 -16.02 -4.29 2.89
C LYS A 57 -16.18 -5.43 1.87
N GLU A 58 -17.08 -5.25 0.89
CA GLU A 58 -17.36 -6.22 -0.17
C GLU A 58 -16.10 -6.61 -0.95
N LYS A 59 -15.20 -5.67 -1.20
CA LYS A 59 -13.92 -5.93 -1.91
C LYS A 59 -13.01 -6.88 -1.14
N ILE A 60 -12.94 -6.73 0.19
CA ILE A 60 -12.16 -7.63 1.04
C ILE A 60 -12.84 -8.98 1.16
N GLN A 61 -14.18 -9.00 1.29
CA GLN A 61 -14.95 -10.25 1.40
C GLN A 61 -14.84 -11.09 0.11
N GLU A 62 -14.93 -10.47 -1.07
CA GLU A 62 -14.70 -11.12 -2.37
C GLU A 62 -13.28 -11.70 -2.44
N PHE A 63 -12.27 -10.91 -2.11
CA PHE A 63 -10.88 -11.35 -2.10
C PHE A 63 -10.64 -12.54 -1.15
N VAL A 64 -11.22 -12.51 0.05
CA VAL A 64 -11.10 -13.61 1.04
C VAL A 64 -11.80 -14.87 0.54
N ALA A 65 -12.95 -14.75 -0.14
CA ALA A 65 -13.65 -15.90 -0.72
C ALA A 65 -12.79 -16.62 -1.78
N GLU A 66 -12.02 -15.87 -2.58
CA GLU A 66 -11.08 -16.43 -3.56
C GLU A 66 -9.88 -17.15 -2.90
N LYS A 67 -9.59 -16.87 -1.61
CA LYS A 67 -8.50 -17.48 -0.86
C LYS A 67 -8.89 -18.70 -0.03
N SER A 68 -10.09 -19.27 -0.23
CA SER A 68 -10.61 -20.43 0.52
C SER A 68 -9.64 -21.62 0.58
N ASP A 69 -8.87 -21.84 -0.49
CA ASP A 69 -7.90 -22.93 -0.60
C ASP A 69 -6.49 -22.57 -0.11
N SER A 70 -6.31 -21.40 0.52
CA SER A 70 -4.99 -20.93 0.97
C SER A 70 -4.39 -21.73 2.13
N GLY A 71 -5.19 -22.55 2.83
CA GLY A 71 -4.82 -23.25 4.06
C GLY A 71 -4.78 -22.32 5.29
N MET A 72 -5.38 -21.12 5.19
CA MET A 72 -5.59 -20.19 6.30
C MET A 72 -7.07 -20.09 6.64
N ASN A 73 -7.38 -19.88 7.92
CA ASN A 73 -8.73 -19.61 8.42
C ASN A 73 -8.91 -18.09 8.49
N ILE A 74 -9.51 -17.51 7.44
CA ILE A 74 -9.66 -16.05 7.34
C ILE A 74 -11.13 -15.69 7.62
N HIS A 75 -11.35 -14.79 8.57
CA HIS A 75 -12.67 -14.34 9.01
C HIS A 75 -12.80 -12.82 8.84
N CYS A 76 -13.82 -12.36 8.14
CA CYS A 76 -14.16 -10.94 8.07
C CYS A 76 -15.17 -10.61 9.19
N LEU A 77 -14.87 -9.61 10.01
CA LEU A 77 -15.76 -9.05 11.01
C LEU A 77 -16.04 -7.58 10.70
N GLU A 78 -17.29 -7.20 10.69
CA GLU A 78 -17.70 -5.85 10.32
C GLU A 78 -17.61 -4.88 11.50
N GLN A 79 -16.98 -3.73 11.29
CA GLN A 79 -17.14 -2.56 12.14
C GLN A 79 -18.30 -1.71 11.59
N GLU A 80 -19.50 -1.85 12.16
CA GLU A 80 -20.70 -1.16 11.69
C GLU A 80 -20.59 0.37 11.78
N LYS A 81 -19.97 0.86 12.86
CA LYS A 81 -19.73 2.29 13.08
C LYS A 81 -18.24 2.57 13.14
N ASN A 82 -17.76 3.47 12.32
CA ASN A 82 -16.33 3.86 12.34
C ASN A 82 -16.05 4.76 13.57
N ASN A 83 -15.99 4.13 14.75
CA ASN A 83 -15.71 4.79 16.03
C ASN A 83 -14.21 4.74 16.40
N GLY A 84 -13.34 4.49 15.43
CA GLY A 84 -11.89 4.46 15.61
C GLY A 84 -11.30 3.06 15.81
N ILE A 85 -9.97 3.03 15.96
CA ILE A 85 -9.15 1.80 16.00
C ILE A 85 -9.54 0.88 17.17
N GLY A 86 -9.70 1.43 18.36
CA GLY A 86 -10.01 0.62 19.54
C GLY A 86 -11.39 -0.05 19.47
N ASP A 87 -12.37 0.60 18.85
CA ASP A 87 -13.69 0.00 18.60
C ASP A 87 -13.58 -1.16 17.59
N ALA A 88 -12.78 -0.98 16.53
CA ALA A 88 -12.47 -2.05 15.58
C ALA A 88 -11.86 -3.28 16.28
N ILE A 89 -10.87 -3.08 17.16
CA ILE A 89 -10.23 -4.16 17.90
C ILE A 89 -11.25 -4.89 18.81
N LEU A 90 -12.18 -4.17 19.43
CA LEU A 90 -13.19 -4.77 20.30
C LEU A 90 -14.13 -5.75 19.60
N GLN A 91 -14.31 -5.68 18.27
CA GLN A 91 -15.11 -6.62 17.49
C GLN A 91 -14.61 -8.07 17.57
N VAL A 92 -13.31 -8.26 17.86
CA VAL A 92 -12.68 -9.60 17.91
C VAL A 92 -12.64 -10.18 19.32
N LYS A 93 -13.06 -9.44 20.34
CA LYS A 93 -12.90 -9.85 21.75
C LYS A 93 -13.35 -11.28 22.04
N GLU A 94 -14.53 -11.66 21.55
CA GLU A 94 -15.13 -12.98 21.79
C GLU A 94 -14.40 -14.14 21.04
N LYS A 95 -13.43 -13.81 20.17
CA LYS A 95 -12.64 -14.77 19.38
C LYS A 95 -11.27 -15.06 20.00
N ILE A 96 -10.85 -14.29 20.99
CA ILE A 96 -9.59 -14.45 21.71
C ILE A 96 -9.88 -15.00 23.10
N SER A 97 -9.31 -16.15 23.42
CA SER A 97 -9.54 -16.82 24.70
C SER A 97 -8.78 -16.13 25.84
N PRO A 98 -9.28 -16.22 27.09
CA PRO A 98 -8.55 -15.71 28.25
C PRO A 98 -7.11 -16.24 28.32
N GLY A 99 -6.16 -15.33 28.53
CA GLY A 99 -4.74 -15.65 28.62
C GLY A 99 -4.03 -15.83 27.26
N GLU A 100 -4.74 -15.76 26.11
CA GLU A 100 -4.12 -15.77 24.80
C GLU A 100 -3.46 -14.42 24.48
N TYR A 101 -2.43 -14.48 23.63
CA TYR A 101 -1.86 -13.32 22.95
C TYR A 101 -2.25 -13.33 21.47
N PHE A 102 -2.47 -12.16 20.91
CA PHE A 102 -2.80 -11.97 19.51
C PHE A 102 -1.87 -10.97 18.83
N LEU A 103 -1.69 -11.13 17.53
CA LEU A 103 -0.97 -10.18 16.70
C LEU A 103 -1.98 -9.16 16.13
N LEU A 104 -1.77 -7.87 16.42
CA LEU A 104 -2.55 -6.76 15.85
C LEU A 104 -1.75 -6.09 14.76
N ILE A 105 -2.38 -5.84 13.61
CA ILE A 105 -1.74 -5.34 12.41
C ILE A 105 -2.58 -4.19 11.82
N TYR A 106 -1.93 -3.09 11.48
CA TYR A 106 -2.53 -2.03 10.66
C TYR A 106 -2.47 -2.45 9.18
N GLY A 107 -3.61 -2.43 8.50
CA GLY A 107 -3.76 -2.97 7.15
C GLY A 107 -3.22 -2.08 6.02
N ASP A 108 -2.68 -0.91 6.36
CA ASP A 108 -2.10 0.10 5.48
C ASP A 108 -0.57 0.08 5.46
N THR A 109 0.06 -0.85 6.17
CA THR A 109 1.51 -0.96 6.32
C THR A 109 2.11 -1.96 5.32
N LEU A 110 3.24 -1.58 4.72
CA LEU A 110 4.07 -2.44 3.87
C LEU A 110 5.47 -2.57 4.45
N THR A 111 6.03 -3.78 4.38
CA THR A 111 7.43 -4.07 4.69
C THR A 111 8.05 -4.99 3.62
N ASP A 112 9.35 -4.87 3.39
CA ASP A 112 10.11 -5.71 2.46
C ASP A 112 10.33 -7.12 3.00
N GLU A 113 10.46 -7.27 4.32
CA GLU A 113 10.65 -8.54 5.02
C GLU A 113 9.50 -8.80 6.02
N ASN A 114 9.55 -9.96 6.69
CA ASN A 114 8.48 -10.43 7.57
C ASN A 114 8.55 -9.81 8.98
N ILE A 115 7.95 -8.65 9.15
CA ILE A 115 7.84 -7.95 10.44
C ILE A 115 7.04 -8.76 11.49
N TYR A 116 6.11 -9.60 11.05
CA TYR A 116 5.28 -10.42 11.96
C TYR A 116 6.09 -11.52 12.63
N SER A 117 6.98 -12.18 11.86
CA SER A 117 7.94 -13.14 12.42
C SER A 117 8.88 -12.46 13.42
N LYS A 118 9.35 -11.25 13.13
CA LYS A 118 10.20 -10.47 14.05
C LYS A 118 9.48 -10.12 15.34
N ALA A 119 8.22 -9.67 15.26
CA ALA A 119 7.41 -9.37 16.44
C ALA A 119 7.17 -10.61 17.31
N GLN A 120 6.89 -11.79 16.69
CA GLN A 120 6.77 -13.05 17.42
C GLN A 120 8.07 -13.47 18.11
N GLN A 121 9.22 -13.36 17.42
CA GLN A 121 10.53 -13.68 18.01
C GLN A 121 10.83 -12.79 19.21
N SER A 122 10.55 -11.49 19.11
CA SER A 122 10.70 -10.53 20.21
C SER A 122 9.79 -10.89 21.38
N PHE A 123 8.52 -11.24 21.12
CA PHE A 123 7.58 -11.71 22.13
C PHE A 123 8.08 -12.97 22.85
N HIS A 124 8.57 -13.97 22.12
CA HIS A 124 9.10 -15.20 22.72
C HIS A 124 10.36 -14.94 23.56
N SER A 125 11.18 -13.99 23.16
CA SER A 125 12.41 -13.61 23.87
C SER A 125 12.11 -12.85 25.17
N PHE A 126 11.23 -11.86 25.11
CA PHE A 126 10.88 -11.03 26.27
C PHE A 126 9.82 -11.66 27.18
N LYS A 127 9.00 -12.57 26.65
CA LYS A 127 7.83 -13.20 27.30
C LYS A 127 6.81 -12.18 27.83
N CYS A 128 6.70 -11.05 27.17
CA CYS A 128 5.77 -9.97 27.49
C CYS A 128 5.29 -9.28 26.19
N PRO A 129 4.23 -8.45 26.25
CA PRO A 129 3.72 -7.73 25.09
C PRO A 129 4.79 -6.92 24.38
N VAL A 130 4.70 -6.84 23.06
CA VAL A 130 5.63 -6.05 22.24
C VAL A 130 4.90 -5.14 21.27
N ALA A 131 5.50 -3.98 20.99
CA ALA A 131 5.14 -3.12 19.87
C ALA A 131 6.32 -3.03 18.91
N SER A 132 6.08 -3.30 17.63
CA SER A 132 7.09 -3.07 16.61
C SER A 132 7.29 -1.58 16.39
N ILE A 133 8.56 -1.18 16.34
CA ILE A 133 8.99 0.22 16.15
C ILE A 133 10.02 0.31 15.04
N CYS A 134 10.06 1.43 14.34
CA CYS A 134 11.00 1.68 13.26
C CYS A 134 11.50 3.13 13.27
N LEU A 135 12.50 3.42 12.43
CA LEU A 135 12.96 4.77 12.13
C LEU A 135 12.13 5.33 10.97
N PRO A 136 11.27 6.32 11.18
CA PRO A 136 10.44 6.87 10.12
C PRO A 136 11.19 7.91 9.29
N PRO A 137 10.75 8.19 8.06
CA PRO A 137 11.23 9.33 7.28
C PRO A 137 10.82 10.68 7.89
N SER A 138 9.76 10.72 8.71
CA SER A 138 9.27 11.90 9.47
C SER A 138 8.57 11.45 10.74
N ASN A 139 8.83 12.10 11.86
CA ASN A 139 8.28 11.71 13.17
C ASN A 139 6.94 12.39 13.50
N GLU A 140 6.60 13.51 12.84
CA GLU A 140 5.44 14.32 13.21
C GLU A 140 4.09 13.65 12.95
N SER A 141 4.04 12.72 11.98
CA SER A 141 2.81 12.08 11.55
C SER A 141 2.44 10.78 12.29
N PHE A 142 3.34 10.29 13.15
CA PHE A 142 3.24 8.97 13.76
C PHE A 142 3.25 8.99 15.29
N GLY A 143 2.90 7.88 15.90
CA GLY A 143 3.06 7.66 17.34
C GLY A 143 4.53 7.48 17.70
N ASN A 144 5.11 8.50 18.32
CA ASN A 144 6.53 8.51 18.72
C ASN A 144 6.78 7.68 19.97
N VAL A 145 7.89 6.95 19.98
CA VAL A 145 8.24 5.99 21.02
C VAL A 145 9.58 6.35 21.66
N PHE A 146 9.63 6.33 22.99
CA PHE A 146 10.81 6.53 23.80
C PHE A 146 11.17 5.23 24.53
N LEU A 147 12.44 4.88 24.54
CA LEU A 147 12.96 3.63 25.09
C LEU A 147 13.94 3.86 26.23
N ASN A 148 14.06 2.86 27.11
CA ASN A 148 15.22 2.73 27.97
C ASN A 148 16.27 1.77 27.37
N ALA A 149 17.40 1.61 28.07
CA ALA A 149 18.51 0.76 27.61
C ALA A 149 18.16 -0.74 27.49
N GLN A 150 17.07 -1.20 28.11
CA GLN A 150 16.58 -2.58 28.07
C GLN A 150 15.51 -2.79 26.99
N MET A 151 15.35 -1.89 26.01
CA MET A 151 14.31 -1.93 24.97
C MET A 151 12.87 -1.84 25.50
N LYS A 152 12.67 -1.40 26.73
CA LYS A 152 11.35 -1.17 27.31
C LYS A 152 10.82 0.18 26.84
N ILE A 153 9.58 0.21 26.40
CA ILE A 153 8.91 1.46 26.04
C ILE A 153 8.58 2.24 27.31
N THR A 154 9.05 3.47 27.39
CA THR A 154 8.87 4.34 28.56
C THR A 154 7.84 5.44 28.31
N LYS A 155 7.60 5.84 27.07
CA LYS A 155 6.64 6.86 26.69
C LYS A 155 6.18 6.65 25.24
N ILE A 156 4.91 6.92 24.97
CA ILE A 156 4.32 6.99 23.62
C ILE A 156 3.60 8.33 23.50
N ILE A 157 3.86 9.08 22.43
CA ILE A 157 3.19 10.34 22.11
C ILE A 157 2.61 10.24 20.70
N GLU A 158 1.30 10.26 20.57
CA GLU A 158 0.63 10.22 19.28
C GLU A 158 0.71 11.59 18.61
N LYS A 159 1.26 11.65 17.39
CA LYS A 159 1.35 12.84 16.54
C LYS A 159 1.82 14.08 17.31
N PRO A 160 3.04 14.05 17.86
CA PRO A 160 3.54 15.12 18.70
C PRO A 160 3.59 16.45 17.95
N LYS A 161 3.36 17.54 18.68
CA LYS A 161 3.49 18.89 18.14
C LYS A 161 4.74 19.54 18.74
N GLY A 162 5.63 20.05 17.91
CA GLY A 162 6.83 20.76 18.35
C GLY A 162 8.07 19.87 18.52
N SER A 163 8.92 20.16 19.50
CA SER A 163 10.27 19.58 19.67
C SER A 163 10.31 18.23 20.41
N ASP A 164 9.18 17.72 20.89
CA ASP A 164 9.15 16.48 21.71
C ASP A 164 9.05 15.24 20.83
N LEU A 165 10.00 15.11 19.89
CA LEU A 165 10.05 14.02 18.91
C LEU A 165 10.95 12.89 19.43
N GLY A 166 10.43 11.65 19.43
CA GLY A 166 11.21 10.44 19.65
C GLY A 166 11.99 10.05 18.40
N ASN A 167 13.02 9.23 18.56
CA ASN A 167 13.78 8.71 17.42
C ASN A 167 13.03 7.59 16.67
N TYR A 168 12.07 6.96 17.32
CA TYR A 168 11.34 5.81 16.80
C TYR A 168 9.84 6.09 16.75
N VAL A 169 9.15 5.40 15.85
CA VAL A 169 7.68 5.42 15.77
C VAL A 169 7.10 4.01 15.82
N LEU A 170 5.82 3.91 16.18
CA LEU A 170 5.07 2.65 16.12
C LEU A 170 4.92 2.20 14.66
N ALA A 171 5.31 0.96 14.37
CA ALA A 171 5.24 0.39 13.02
C ALA A 171 3.90 -0.29 12.69
N GLY A 172 2.87 -0.14 13.52
CA GLY A 172 1.54 -0.70 13.28
C GLY A 172 1.40 -2.20 13.51
N VAL A 173 2.38 -2.84 14.17
CA VAL A 173 2.37 -4.28 14.49
C VAL A 173 2.62 -4.48 15.99
N PHE A 174 1.72 -5.24 16.65
CA PHE A 174 1.77 -5.42 18.09
C PHE A 174 1.47 -6.88 18.45
N VAL A 175 2.13 -7.43 19.45
CA VAL A 175 1.70 -8.67 20.14
C VAL A 175 1.13 -8.27 21.49
N LEU A 176 -0.17 -8.43 21.66
CA LEU A 176 -0.93 -7.96 22.83
C LEU A 176 -1.64 -9.11 23.54
N PRO A 177 -1.80 -9.04 24.88
CA PRO A 177 -2.56 -10.03 25.62
C PRO A 177 -4.07 -9.81 25.48
N GLU A 178 -4.87 -10.84 25.71
CA GLU A 178 -6.33 -10.74 25.76
C GLU A 178 -6.81 -9.65 26.75
N SER A 179 -6.11 -9.48 27.87
CA SER A 179 -6.45 -8.44 28.86
C SER A 179 -6.43 -7.00 28.28
N PHE A 180 -5.80 -6.78 27.11
CA PHE A 180 -5.82 -5.50 26.41
C PHE A 180 -7.24 -5.03 26.03
N PHE A 181 -8.19 -5.96 25.82
CA PHE A 181 -9.59 -5.61 25.59
C PHE A 181 -10.24 -4.93 26.82
N ALA A 182 -9.81 -5.31 28.03
CA ALA A 182 -10.28 -4.63 29.24
C ALA A 182 -9.73 -3.20 29.31
N LEU A 183 -8.48 -2.98 28.97
CA LEU A 183 -7.88 -1.64 28.88
C LEU A 183 -8.59 -0.78 27.84
N LEU A 184 -8.91 -1.33 26.66
CA LEU A 184 -9.67 -0.60 25.64
C LEU A 184 -11.05 -0.19 26.17
N LYS A 185 -11.77 -1.05 26.88
CA LYS A 185 -13.08 -0.70 27.48
C LYS A 185 -12.94 0.41 28.51
N THR A 186 -11.97 0.31 29.41
CA THR A 186 -11.69 1.33 30.45
C THR A 186 -11.32 2.67 29.83
N ASN A 187 -10.54 2.66 28.77
CA ASN A 187 -10.05 3.85 28.07
C ASN A 187 -10.99 4.34 26.93
N LYS A 188 -12.28 3.96 26.93
CA LYS A 188 -13.28 4.37 25.95
C LYS A 188 -12.84 4.08 24.51
N ALA A 189 -12.32 2.89 24.25
CA ALA A 189 -11.81 2.44 22.96
C ALA A 189 -10.65 3.29 22.40
N SER A 190 -9.89 3.99 23.25
CA SER A 190 -8.68 4.70 22.83
C SER A 190 -7.48 3.76 22.82
N MET A 191 -6.94 3.48 21.62
CA MET A 191 -5.70 2.70 21.45
C MET A 191 -4.53 3.37 22.15
N GLU A 192 -4.35 4.67 21.93
CA GLU A 192 -3.28 5.48 22.54
C GLU A 192 -3.27 5.38 24.06
N LYS A 193 -4.43 5.67 24.72
CA LYS A 193 -4.52 5.62 26.19
C LYS A 193 -4.30 4.23 26.73
N SER A 194 -4.74 3.19 26.00
CA SER A 194 -4.57 1.80 26.41
C SER A 194 -3.10 1.39 26.33
N LEU A 195 -2.39 1.75 25.29
CA LEU A 195 -0.92 1.56 25.20
C LEU A 195 -0.18 2.36 26.28
N GLN A 196 -0.57 3.61 26.52
CA GLN A 196 0.03 4.43 27.61
C GLN A 196 -0.20 3.80 28.99
N THR A 197 -1.33 3.14 29.23
CA THR A 197 -1.56 2.38 30.48
C THR A 197 -0.59 1.21 30.60
N MET A 198 -0.42 0.40 29.56
CA MET A 198 0.56 -0.70 29.53
C MET A 198 1.99 -0.18 29.77
N VAL A 199 2.35 0.94 29.16
CA VAL A 199 3.67 1.57 29.36
C VAL A 199 3.89 1.96 30.83
N LYS A 200 2.88 2.53 31.50
CA LYS A 200 2.94 2.91 32.92
C LYS A 200 3.08 1.71 33.84
N GLU A 201 2.39 0.62 33.52
CA GLU A 201 2.48 -0.67 34.24
C GLU A 201 3.81 -1.39 33.95
N GLY A 202 4.51 -0.94 32.95
CA GLY A 202 5.83 -1.46 32.59
C GLY A 202 5.78 -2.73 31.76
N ASP A 203 4.70 -2.98 31.04
CA ASP A 203 4.41 -4.25 30.37
C ASP A 203 4.51 -4.16 28.83
N LEU A 204 5.27 -3.23 28.26
CA LEU A 204 5.41 -3.11 26.81
C LEU A 204 6.88 -2.97 26.39
N MET A 205 7.36 -3.93 25.61
CA MET A 205 8.71 -3.92 25.03
C MET A 205 8.70 -3.51 23.56
N ALA A 206 9.82 -3.00 23.10
CA ALA A 206 10.01 -2.64 21.69
C ALA A 206 10.55 -3.84 20.87
N SER A 207 9.94 -4.13 19.75
CA SER A 207 10.48 -5.00 18.70
C SER A 207 11.05 -4.09 17.61
N MET A 208 12.38 -3.97 17.53
CA MET A 208 13.05 -3.11 16.57
C MET A 208 12.90 -3.67 15.16
N TRP A 209 12.40 -2.83 14.24
CA TRP A 209 12.38 -3.08 12.81
C TRP A 209 13.42 -2.19 12.12
N GLU A 210 14.37 -2.79 11.44
CA GLU A 210 15.54 -2.12 10.85
C GLU A 210 15.50 -2.09 9.31
N ASN A 211 14.55 -2.81 8.71
CA ASN A 211 14.37 -2.92 7.25
C ASN A 211 13.36 -1.88 6.75
N GLU A 212 13.03 -1.94 5.46
CA GLU A 212 12.08 -1.01 4.84
C GLU A 212 10.68 -1.14 5.48
N TRP A 213 10.10 -0.01 5.77
CA TRP A 213 8.76 0.14 6.32
C TRP A 213 8.07 1.36 5.71
N LEU A 214 6.82 1.20 5.35
CA LEU A 214 6.01 2.27 4.79
C LEU A 214 4.56 2.13 5.26
N ASP A 215 4.01 3.23 5.76
CA ASP A 215 2.58 3.45 6.01
C ASP A 215 1.99 4.19 4.80
N ILE A 216 0.97 3.61 4.15
CA ILE A 216 0.39 4.16 2.91
C ILE A 216 -0.78 5.06 3.26
N VAL A 217 -0.53 6.36 3.30
CA VAL A 217 -1.51 7.40 3.61
C VAL A 217 -1.90 8.21 2.38
N TYR A 218 -0.95 8.50 1.51
CA TYR A 218 -1.12 9.37 0.34
C TYR A 218 -0.89 8.62 -0.98
N PRO A 219 -1.50 9.06 -2.09
CA PRO A 219 -1.42 8.34 -3.37
C PRO A 219 -0.01 8.22 -3.95
N TRP A 220 0.91 9.16 -3.66
CA TRP A 220 2.30 9.06 -4.12
C TRP A 220 3.12 8.01 -3.36
N GLU A 221 2.68 7.58 -2.18
CA GLU A 221 3.32 6.52 -1.41
C GLU A 221 3.10 5.14 -2.06
N ILE A 222 2.09 5.00 -2.93
CA ILE A 222 1.93 3.80 -3.77
C ILE A 222 3.17 3.59 -4.67
N LEU A 223 3.75 4.67 -5.21
CA LEU A 223 4.98 4.58 -6.01
C LEU A 223 6.17 4.15 -5.17
N GLN A 224 6.27 4.66 -3.93
CA GLN A 224 7.32 4.26 -3.00
C GLN A 224 7.14 2.80 -2.56
N ALA A 225 5.92 2.39 -2.23
CA ALA A 225 5.58 1.00 -1.92
C ALA A 225 5.96 0.05 -3.07
N ASN A 226 5.62 0.43 -4.30
CA ASN A 226 5.97 -0.33 -5.49
C ASN A 226 7.49 -0.48 -5.65
N LYS A 227 8.25 0.58 -5.37
CA LYS A 227 9.71 0.55 -5.40
C LYS A 227 10.27 -0.42 -4.35
N ILE A 228 9.81 -0.37 -3.10
CA ILE A 228 10.24 -1.28 -2.02
C ILE A 228 10.04 -2.75 -2.45
N VAL A 229 8.84 -3.08 -2.97
CA VAL A 229 8.55 -4.46 -3.40
C VAL A 229 9.42 -4.87 -4.58
N LEU A 230 9.58 -4.03 -5.59
CA LEU A 230 10.37 -4.37 -6.77
C LEU A 230 11.88 -4.50 -6.46
N ASP A 231 12.42 -3.69 -5.55
CA ASP A 231 13.82 -3.76 -5.10
C ASP A 231 14.10 -5.04 -4.29
N SER A 232 13.09 -5.62 -3.64
CA SER A 232 13.23 -6.89 -2.91
C SER A 232 13.37 -8.12 -3.82
N TRP A 233 13.13 -7.97 -5.12
CA TRP A 233 13.23 -9.08 -6.07
C TRP A 233 14.67 -9.38 -6.46
N GLY A 234 15.14 -10.58 -6.14
CA GLY A 234 16.53 -10.97 -6.43
C GLY A 234 16.76 -11.49 -7.86
N LYS A 235 15.70 -11.89 -8.59
CA LYS A 235 15.78 -12.51 -9.92
C LYS A 235 14.51 -12.31 -10.74
N SER A 236 14.65 -12.35 -12.06
CA SER A 236 13.53 -12.32 -12.98
C SER A 236 12.69 -13.61 -12.91
N SER A 237 11.39 -13.47 -13.15
CA SER A 237 10.44 -14.58 -13.30
C SER A 237 9.62 -14.36 -14.57
N ILE A 238 9.64 -15.34 -15.48
CA ILE A 238 8.90 -15.27 -16.74
C ILE A 238 8.03 -16.52 -16.85
N ALA A 239 6.73 -16.33 -16.92
CA ALA A 239 5.78 -17.44 -17.07
C ALA A 239 5.98 -18.15 -18.41
N LYS A 240 5.87 -19.48 -18.41
CA LYS A 240 6.04 -20.28 -19.63
C LYS A 240 5.01 -19.97 -20.73
N SER A 241 3.86 -19.45 -20.36
CA SER A 241 2.79 -19.06 -21.29
C SER A 241 2.94 -17.62 -21.81
N ALA A 242 3.95 -16.87 -21.36
CA ALA A 242 4.24 -15.55 -21.91
C ALA A 242 4.82 -15.66 -23.33
N VAL A 243 4.35 -14.79 -24.21
CA VAL A 243 4.79 -14.72 -25.62
C VAL A 243 5.60 -13.46 -25.83
N MET A 244 6.85 -13.61 -26.22
CA MET A 244 7.72 -12.50 -26.59
C MET A 244 8.09 -12.60 -28.07
N GLU A 245 7.79 -11.54 -28.83
CA GLU A 245 8.17 -11.48 -30.24
C GLU A 245 9.67 -11.16 -30.43
N THR A 246 10.10 -11.07 -31.66
CA THR A 246 11.50 -10.81 -32.02
C THR A 246 11.96 -9.43 -31.55
N ASN A 247 13.25 -9.31 -31.19
CA ASN A 247 13.88 -8.05 -30.79
C ASN A 247 13.28 -7.42 -29.51
N VAL A 248 12.65 -8.19 -28.63
CA VAL A 248 12.34 -7.73 -27.28
C VAL A 248 13.62 -7.70 -26.46
N THR A 249 13.89 -6.56 -25.83
CA THR A 249 15.09 -6.37 -24.98
C THR A 249 14.68 -6.30 -23.52
N MET A 250 15.38 -7.02 -22.65
CA MET A 250 15.16 -6.98 -21.20
C MET A 250 16.48 -6.67 -20.49
N GLN A 251 16.44 -5.75 -19.52
CA GLN A 251 17.58 -5.38 -18.66
C GLN A 251 17.11 -5.36 -17.21
N GLY A 252 17.96 -5.85 -16.27
CA GLY A 252 17.62 -5.91 -14.85
C GLY A 252 16.56 -6.98 -14.53
N VAL A 253 15.91 -6.85 -13.39
CA VAL A 253 14.91 -7.82 -12.88
C VAL A 253 13.54 -7.54 -13.48
N VAL A 254 12.97 -8.49 -14.23
CA VAL A 254 11.67 -8.36 -14.88
C VAL A 254 10.78 -9.54 -14.51
N ASN A 255 9.59 -9.28 -13.98
CA ASN A 255 8.58 -10.29 -13.73
C ASN A 255 7.46 -10.21 -14.75
N ILE A 256 7.22 -11.32 -15.47
CA ILE A 256 6.21 -11.44 -16.52
C ILE A 256 5.31 -12.61 -16.16
N GLU A 257 4.03 -12.30 -15.95
CA GLU A 257 3.03 -13.30 -15.57
C GLU A 257 2.47 -14.06 -16.78
N GLU A 258 1.51 -14.94 -16.52
CA GLU A 258 0.91 -15.84 -17.47
C GLU A 258 0.18 -15.10 -18.61
N ASN A 259 0.28 -15.65 -19.83
CA ASN A 259 -0.43 -15.17 -21.02
C ASN A 259 -0.15 -13.70 -21.38
N VAL A 260 0.94 -13.13 -20.92
CA VAL A 260 1.42 -11.81 -21.35
C VAL A 260 1.93 -11.90 -22.78
N VAL A 261 1.60 -10.89 -23.59
CA VAL A 261 2.09 -10.77 -24.97
C VAL A 261 2.94 -9.51 -25.10
N ILE A 262 4.22 -9.67 -25.45
CA ILE A 262 5.16 -8.56 -25.67
C ILE A 262 5.55 -8.55 -27.13
N LYS A 263 5.23 -7.43 -27.80
CA LYS A 263 5.43 -7.24 -29.24
C LYS A 263 6.86 -6.84 -29.57
N ALA A 264 7.19 -7.05 -30.84
CA ALA A 264 8.52 -6.81 -31.37
C ALA A 264 9.06 -5.39 -31.09
N GLY A 265 10.34 -5.32 -30.72
CA GLY A 265 11.05 -4.08 -30.44
C GLY A 265 10.74 -3.43 -29.09
N ALA A 266 9.90 -4.03 -28.26
CA ALA A 266 9.67 -3.52 -26.90
C ALA A 266 10.93 -3.65 -26.04
N VAL A 267 11.15 -2.67 -25.16
CA VAL A 267 12.29 -2.61 -24.22
C VAL A 267 11.74 -2.59 -22.80
N LEU A 268 12.20 -3.52 -21.97
CA LEU A 268 11.85 -3.64 -20.54
C LEU A 268 13.09 -3.36 -19.70
N GLU A 269 13.10 -2.24 -18.96
CA GLU A 269 14.16 -1.86 -18.03
C GLU A 269 13.67 -2.14 -16.60
N GLY A 270 14.13 -3.26 -16.01
CA GLY A 270 13.79 -3.63 -14.64
C GLY A 270 14.45 -2.74 -13.57
N PRO A 271 14.02 -2.84 -12.30
CA PRO A 271 12.97 -3.76 -11.88
C PRO A 271 11.57 -3.31 -12.37
N CYS A 272 10.82 -4.23 -12.97
CA CYS A 272 9.45 -3.98 -13.42
C CYS A 272 8.61 -5.27 -13.45
N SER A 273 7.29 -5.13 -13.45
CA SER A 273 6.34 -6.24 -13.52
C SER A 273 5.26 -6.03 -14.57
N ILE A 274 4.84 -7.15 -15.19
CA ILE A 274 3.75 -7.18 -16.15
C ILE A 274 2.80 -8.29 -15.73
N GLY A 275 1.59 -7.90 -15.34
CA GLY A 275 0.54 -8.78 -14.84
C GLY A 275 -0.13 -9.61 -15.93
N LYS A 276 -0.76 -10.67 -15.49
CA LYS A 276 -1.39 -11.72 -16.29
C LYS A 276 -2.27 -11.18 -17.44
N GLY A 277 -2.11 -11.77 -18.63
CA GLY A 277 -2.94 -11.48 -19.79
C GLY A 277 -2.74 -10.09 -20.39
N SER A 278 -1.75 -9.32 -19.94
CA SER A 278 -1.49 -7.98 -20.44
C SER A 278 -0.75 -7.97 -21.78
N TYR A 279 -0.99 -6.94 -22.57
CA TYR A 279 -0.43 -6.74 -23.91
C TYR A 279 0.49 -5.51 -23.92
N ILE A 280 1.74 -5.70 -24.38
CA ILE A 280 2.73 -4.63 -24.55
C ILE A 280 3.02 -4.46 -26.04
N GLY A 281 2.66 -3.30 -26.58
CA GLY A 281 2.73 -2.97 -28.00
C GLY A 281 4.17 -2.85 -28.54
N ASN A 282 4.29 -2.84 -29.87
CA ASN A 282 5.58 -2.70 -30.53
C ASN A 282 6.33 -1.43 -30.12
N ASN A 283 7.65 -1.53 -29.96
CA ASN A 283 8.54 -0.41 -29.66
C ASN A 283 8.15 0.38 -28.38
N SER A 284 7.42 -0.24 -27.46
CA SER A 284 7.15 0.36 -26.14
C SER A 284 8.37 0.31 -25.27
N LEU A 285 8.53 1.31 -24.38
CA LEU A 285 9.59 1.38 -23.39
C LEU A 285 8.99 1.33 -21.99
N ILE A 286 9.20 0.21 -21.30
CA ILE A 286 8.79 0.01 -19.91
C ILE A 286 10.01 0.18 -19.03
N ARG A 287 10.08 1.28 -18.30
CA ARG A 287 11.23 1.64 -17.48
C ARG A 287 11.11 1.16 -16.05
N SER A 288 12.23 1.21 -15.35
CA SER A 288 12.37 0.76 -13.96
C SER A 288 11.27 1.32 -13.05
N TYR A 289 10.89 0.49 -12.07
CA TYR A 289 9.83 0.75 -11.09
C TYR A 289 8.44 0.88 -11.67
N THR A 290 8.21 0.33 -12.87
CA THR A 290 6.89 0.25 -13.48
C THR A 290 6.24 -1.10 -13.17
N SER A 291 5.04 -1.07 -12.64
CA SER A 291 4.18 -2.25 -12.46
C SER A 291 2.91 -2.09 -13.28
N ILE A 292 2.64 -3.06 -14.13
CA ILE A 292 1.45 -3.14 -14.96
C ILE A 292 0.59 -4.29 -14.42
N GLY A 293 -0.66 -4.02 -14.10
CA GLY A 293 -1.63 -4.99 -13.61
C GLY A 293 -2.05 -6.01 -14.65
N SER A 294 -3.04 -6.83 -14.31
CA SER A 294 -3.56 -7.88 -15.18
C SER A 294 -4.50 -7.33 -16.26
N ASN A 295 -4.50 -7.97 -17.44
CA ASN A 295 -5.37 -7.62 -18.57
C ASN A 295 -5.27 -6.16 -19.01
N CYS A 296 -4.11 -5.55 -18.87
CA CYS A 296 -3.83 -4.20 -19.36
C CYS A 296 -3.40 -4.22 -20.82
N SER A 297 -3.62 -3.09 -21.52
CA SER A 297 -3.20 -2.89 -22.91
C SER A 297 -2.33 -1.65 -23.02
N VAL A 298 -1.06 -1.84 -23.38
CA VAL A 298 -0.10 -0.78 -23.65
C VAL A 298 0.11 -0.70 -25.15
N GLY A 299 -0.20 0.45 -25.76
CA GLY A 299 -0.17 0.66 -27.21
C GLY A 299 1.24 0.79 -27.80
N TYR A 300 1.34 0.90 -29.13
CA TYR A 300 2.60 1.11 -29.84
C TYR A 300 3.34 2.37 -29.35
N GLY A 301 4.64 2.25 -29.12
CA GLY A 301 5.51 3.39 -28.81
C GLY A 301 5.19 4.13 -27.52
N VAL A 302 4.52 3.47 -26.57
CA VAL A 302 4.24 4.03 -25.24
C VAL A 302 5.50 3.97 -24.39
N GLU A 303 5.79 5.04 -23.65
CA GLU A 303 6.79 5.02 -22.58
C GLU A 303 6.10 5.07 -21.20
N LEU A 304 6.40 4.09 -20.35
CA LEU A 304 6.00 4.03 -18.93
C LEU A 304 7.24 4.13 -18.05
N LYS A 305 7.23 5.03 -17.08
CA LYS A 305 8.37 5.26 -16.19
C LYS A 305 7.93 5.43 -14.74
N ASN A 306 8.39 4.57 -13.84
CA ASN A 306 8.07 4.66 -12.41
C ASN A 306 6.56 4.81 -12.19
N CYS A 307 5.77 3.89 -12.74
CA CYS A 307 4.31 3.93 -12.75
C CYS A 307 3.72 2.69 -12.11
N VAL A 308 2.57 2.85 -11.50
CA VAL A 308 1.70 1.72 -11.13
C VAL A 308 0.42 1.83 -11.94
N VAL A 309 0.14 0.83 -12.76
CA VAL A 309 -1.09 0.71 -13.55
C VAL A 309 -1.88 -0.45 -12.99
N PHE A 310 -3.11 -0.20 -12.51
CA PHE A 310 -3.99 -1.26 -11.99
C PHE A 310 -4.63 -2.03 -13.15
N ASP A 311 -5.35 -3.08 -12.80
CA ASP A 311 -5.88 -4.06 -13.75
C ASP A 311 -6.82 -3.45 -14.80
N LYS A 312 -6.90 -4.12 -15.96
CA LYS A 312 -7.86 -3.84 -17.05
C LYS A 312 -7.77 -2.43 -17.63
N SER A 313 -6.61 -1.76 -17.50
CA SER A 313 -6.44 -0.39 -18.01
C SER A 313 -5.73 -0.37 -19.36
N GLY A 314 -6.14 0.58 -20.22
CA GLY A 314 -5.61 0.79 -21.55
C GLY A 314 -4.82 2.10 -21.67
N ILE A 315 -3.62 2.05 -22.26
CA ILE A 315 -2.81 3.22 -22.56
C ILE A 315 -2.57 3.29 -24.06
N GLY A 316 -3.15 4.30 -24.68
CA GLY A 316 -3.12 4.52 -26.12
C GLY A 316 -1.71 4.80 -26.65
N ARG A 317 -1.49 4.47 -27.92
CA ARG A 317 -0.18 4.61 -28.62
C ARG A 317 0.45 5.98 -28.44
N LEU A 318 1.80 6.03 -28.47
CA LEU A 318 2.59 7.27 -28.45
C LEU A 318 2.33 8.15 -27.21
N SER A 319 1.94 7.53 -26.10
CA SER A 319 1.73 8.20 -24.80
C SER A 319 2.96 8.09 -23.91
N PHE A 320 3.15 9.08 -23.04
CA PHE A 320 4.12 9.06 -21.96
C PHE A 320 3.40 9.11 -20.61
N ILE A 321 3.60 8.11 -19.78
CA ILE A 321 3.10 8.06 -18.39
C ILE A 321 4.29 7.93 -17.45
N GLY A 322 4.58 9.00 -16.71
CA GLY A 322 5.72 9.05 -15.79
C GLY A 322 5.32 9.39 -14.37
N ASP A 323 5.93 8.69 -13.39
CA ASP A 323 5.81 8.96 -11.95
C ASP A 323 4.33 9.07 -11.50
N SER A 324 3.47 8.16 -11.98
CA SER A 324 2.00 8.22 -11.90
C SER A 324 1.39 6.92 -11.40
N VAL A 325 0.19 7.01 -10.82
CA VAL A 325 -0.63 5.84 -10.49
C VAL A 325 -1.92 5.91 -11.30
N ILE A 326 -2.20 4.86 -12.07
CA ILE A 326 -3.37 4.72 -12.94
C ILE A 326 -4.27 3.65 -12.35
N GLY A 327 -5.52 3.98 -12.11
CA GLY A 327 -6.54 3.13 -11.52
C GLY A 327 -6.94 1.94 -12.38
N GLU A 328 -7.94 1.20 -11.92
CA GLU A 328 -8.52 0.04 -12.60
C GLU A 328 -9.53 0.47 -13.68
N ASN A 329 -9.61 -0.25 -14.81
CA ASN A 329 -10.53 0.05 -15.93
C ASN A 329 -10.38 1.48 -16.48
N VAL A 330 -9.19 2.05 -16.48
CA VAL A 330 -8.91 3.37 -17.05
C VAL A 330 -8.61 3.21 -18.55
N ASP A 331 -9.15 4.14 -19.35
CA ASP A 331 -8.83 4.23 -20.80
C ASP A 331 -8.16 5.57 -21.12
N ILE A 332 -6.88 5.52 -21.47
CA ILE A 332 -6.08 6.68 -21.88
C ILE A 332 -5.88 6.65 -23.39
N GLY A 333 -6.42 7.63 -24.07
CA GLY A 333 -6.32 7.80 -25.52
C GLY A 333 -4.89 7.98 -26.05
N ALA A 334 -4.72 7.91 -27.35
CA ALA A 334 -3.41 8.05 -28.00
C ALA A 334 -2.78 9.43 -27.78
N GLY A 335 -1.45 9.48 -27.67
CA GLY A 335 -0.69 10.74 -27.58
C GLY A 335 -0.91 11.53 -26.29
N CYS A 336 -1.32 10.86 -25.21
CA CYS A 336 -1.46 11.50 -23.90
C CYS A 336 -0.14 11.58 -23.15
N MET A 337 0.01 12.60 -22.29
CA MET A 337 1.23 12.83 -21.54
C MET A 337 0.91 13.21 -20.08
N THR A 338 1.48 12.51 -19.11
CA THR A 338 1.58 13.00 -17.74
C THR A 338 2.84 13.86 -17.61
N VAL A 339 2.67 15.18 -17.42
CA VAL A 339 3.79 16.06 -17.08
C VAL A 339 4.23 15.72 -15.66
N ASN A 340 5.49 15.35 -15.47
CA ASN A 340 5.98 14.86 -14.20
C ASN A 340 6.94 15.81 -13.47
N ARG A 341 7.00 17.09 -13.87
CA ARG A 341 7.77 18.13 -13.20
C ARG A 341 7.22 19.52 -13.50
N ASN A 342 7.38 20.43 -12.57
CA ASN A 342 7.15 21.85 -12.80
C ASN A 342 8.26 22.47 -13.66
N THR A 343 7.95 23.45 -14.47
CA THR A 343 8.93 24.15 -15.34
C THR A 343 10.04 24.82 -14.54
N ASN A 344 9.71 25.37 -13.37
CA ASN A 344 10.62 26.05 -12.43
C ASN A 344 11.30 25.13 -11.41
N TRP A 345 11.10 23.79 -11.52
CA TRP A 345 11.65 22.77 -10.61
C TRP A 345 11.22 22.92 -9.13
N GLU A 346 10.11 23.57 -8.87
CA GLU A 346 9.51 23.62 -7.54
C GLU A 346 8.93 22.27 -7.11
N ILE A 347 8.78 22.09 -5.80
CA ILE A 347 8.11 20.92 -5.21
C ILE A 347 6.67 20.87 -5.72
N ILE A 348 6.28 19.67 -6.15
CA ILE A 348 4.93 19.43 -6.63
C ILE A 348 3.99 19.33 -5.43
N GLN A 349 2.85 19.98 -5.56
CA GLN A 349 1.77 19.91 -4.59
C GLN A 349 0.64 19.06 -5.14
N VAL A 350 0.00 18.27 -4.28
CA VAL A 350 -1.19 17.51 -4.60
C VAL A 350 -2.38 18.12 -3.87
N LYS A 351 -3.44 18.41 -4.62
CA LYS A 351 -4.66 18.99 -4.07
C LYS A 351 -5.52 17.88 -3.45
N ASN A 352 -5.76 17.96 -2.15
CA ASN A 352 -6.70 17.09 -1.44
C ASN A 352 -7.86 17.96 -0.91
N GLY A 353 -8.99 17.93 -1.61
CA GLY A 353 -10.11 18.82 -1.32
C GLY A 353 -9.71 20.29 -1.44
N LYS A 354 -9.78 21.05 -0.33
CA LYS A 354 -9.41 22.48 -0.27
C LYS A 354 -7.94 22.71 0.12
N THR A 355 -7.18 21.67 0.46
CA THR A 355 -5.81 21.78 0.96
C THR A 355 -4.82 21.31 -0.09
N ASN A 356 -3.75 22.08 -0.28
CA ASN A 356 -2.60 21.66 -1.07
C ASN A 356 -1.59 20.98 -0.15
N LEU A 357 -1.27 19.72 -0.45
CA LEU A 357 -0.31 18.91 0.31
C LEU A 357 1.05 18.95 -0.40
N PRO A 358 2.13 19.39 0.27
CA PRO A 358 3.46 19.30 -0.28
C PRO A 358 3.91 17.84 -0.31
N THR A 359 4.38 17.37 -1.46
CA THR A 359 4.84 15.98 -1.64
C THR A 359 6.31 15.79 -1.29
N ASN A 360 7.06 16.90 -1.13
CA ASN A 360 8.52 16.94 -1.06
C ASN A 360 9.22 16.39 -2.32
N MET A 361 8.47 16.20 -3.40
CA MET A 361 8.94 15.66 -4.68
C MET A 361 9.02 16.74 -5.75
N LYS A 362 10.12 16.76 -6.53
CA LYS A 362 10.29 17.60 -7.72
C LYS A 362 9.85 16.89 -9.01
N LYS A 363 9.61 15.57 -8.94
CA LYS A 363 9.08 14.77 -10.03
C LYS A 363 7.93 13.93 -9.51
N LEU A 364 6.75 14.14 -10.08
CA LEU A 364 5.53 13.43 -9.77
C LEU A 364 4.52 13.70 -10.87
N GLY A 365 3.90 12.65 -11.43
CA GLY A 365 2.89 12.76 -12.48
C GLY A 365 1.49 12.93 -11.90
N ALA A 366 0.59 12.04 -12.27
CA ALA A 366 -0.83 12.10 -11.93
C ALA A 366 -1.34 10.88 -11.20
N PHE A 367 -2.46 11.04 -10.50
CA PHE A 367 -3.22 9.99 -9.82
C PHE A 367 -4.59 9.89 -10.47
N VAL A 368 -4.79 8.87 -11.29
CA VAL A 368 -6.00 8.67 -12.08
C VAL A 368 -6.84 7.57 -11.43
N GLY A 369 -8.04 7.93 -10.98
CA GLY A 369 -8.98 7.02 -10.33
C GLY A 369 -9.57 5.97 -11.28
N ASP A 370 -10.28 5.01 -10.74
CA ASP A 370 -10.86 3.90 -11.49
C ASP A 370 -11.92 4.35 -12.51
N GLY A 371 -11.97 3.67 -13.66
CA GLY A 371 -12.99 3.89 -14.68
C GLY A 371 -12.92 5.26 -15.37
N VAL A 372 -11.80 5.96 -15.26
CA VAL A 372 -11.59 7.25 -15.93
C VAL A 372 -11.33 7.04 -17.43
N VAL A 373 -11.92 7.91 -18.26
CA VAL A 373 -11.66 7.94 -19.70
C VAL A 373 -11.00 9.25 -20.08
N ILE A 374 -9.81 9.19 -20.67
CA ILE A 374 -9.06 10.36 -21.12
C ILE A 374 -8.91 10.28 -22.64
N GLY A 375 -9.57 11.18 -23.38
CA GLY A 375 -9.48 11.27 -24.84
C GLY A 375 -8.06 11.50 -25.34
N ALA A 376 -7.81 11.30 -26.63
CA ALA A 376 -6.50 11.42 -27.23
C ALA A 376 -5.89 12.85 -27.12
N GLY A 377 -4.56 12.93 -27.06
CA GLY A 377 -3.83 14.20 -27.11
C GLY A 377 -3.92 15.05 -25.84
N ASN A 378 -4.31 14.46 -24.72
CA ASN A 378 -4.41 15.17 -23.45
C ASN A 378 -3.06 15.32 -22.75
N THR A 379 -2.85 16.47 -22.11
CA THR A 379 -1.73 16.72 -21.21
C THR A 379 -2.24 16.84 -19.79
N ILE A 380 -1.72 16.00 -18.89
CA ILE A 380 -2.11 15.96 -17.49
C ILE A 380 -1.01 16.61 -16.66
N GLN A 381 -1.35 17.64 -15.88
CA GLN A 381 -0.38 18.42 -15.11
C GLN A 381 0.17 17.66 -13.88
N PRO A 382 1.38 18.02 -13.39
CA PRO A 382 2.01 17.36 -12.23
C PRO A 382 1.12 17.44 -10.99
N GLY A 383 1.03 16.33 -10.23
CA GLY A 383 0.26 16.26 -9.01
C GLY A 383 -1.26 16.26 -9.20
N THR A 384 -1.74 16.13 -10.43
CA THR A 384 -3.19 16.10 -10.72
C THR A 384 -3.83 14.84 -10.15
N VAL A 385 -4.95 15.03 -9.46
CA VAL A 385 -5.85 13.95 -9.00
C VAL A 385 -7.09 13.97 -9.89
N VAL A 386 -7.36 12.85 -10.55
CA VAL A 386 -8.55 12.61 -11.36
C VAL A 386 -9.43 11.61 -10.62
N PHE A 387 -10.69 11.99 -10.33
CA PHE A 387 -11.58 11.14 -9.56
C PHE A 387 -12.22 10.03 -10.40
N PRO A 388 -12.65 8.93 -9.76
CA PRO A 388 -13.23 7.80 -10.49
C PRO A 388 -14.39 8.17 -11.40
N GLY A 389 -14.40 7.57 -12.61
CA GLY A 389 -15.47 7.74 -13.59
C GLY A 389 -15.49 9.08 -14.32
N GLU A 390 -14.52 9.97 -14.13
CA GLU A 390 -14.42 11.22 -14.90
C GLU A 390 -14.07 10.93 -16.38
N ILE A 391 -14.64 11.75 -17.29
CA ILE A 391 -14.42 11.62 -18.73
C ILE A 391 -13.91 12.97 -19.27
N PHE A 392 -12.77 12.93 -19.96
CA PHE A 392 -12.16 14.09 -20.60
C PHE A 392 -12.17 13.94 -22.13
N PRO A 393 -12.67 14.92 -22.89
CA PRO A 393 -12.63 14.87 -24.34
C PRO A 393 -11.19 14.91 -24.87
N ALA A 394 -11.01 14.60 -26.16
CA ALA A 394 -9.71 14.69 -26.82
C ALA A 394 -9.17 16.13 -26.85
N CYS A 395 -7.83 16.26 -26.81
CA CYS A 395 -7.10 17.54 -26.88
C CYS A 395 -7.48 18.52 -25.75
N TYR A 396 -7.83 18.02 -24.58
CA TYR A 396 -8.13 18.79 -23.39
C TYR A 396 -6.90 18.82 -22.46
N SER A 397 -6.67 19.92 -21.76
CA SER A 397 -5.62 19.97 -20.74
C SER A 397 -6.24 19.62 -19.37
N VAL A 398 -5.84 18.49 -18.81
CA VAL A 398 -6.32 18.03 -17.51
C VAL A 398 -5.51 18.73 -16.42
N VAL A 399 -6.14 19.67 -15.74
CA VAL A 399 -5.58 20.42 -14.61
C VAL A 399 -6.47 20.21 -13.39
N HIS A 400 -5.93 20.51 -12.20
CA HIS A 400 -6.76 20.56 -11.00
C HIS A 400 -7.99 21.46 -11.24
N LYS A 401 -9.19 20.92 -11.13
CA LYS A 401 -10.39 21.76 -11.03
C LYS A 401 -10.30 22.54 -9.72
N ASN A 402 -10.30 23.88 -9.79
CA ASN A 402 -10.33 24.77 -8.64
C ASN A 402 -11.59 24.60 -7.79
#